data_74c7fdb58990d42d304f2f01becc8822
#
_entry.id   74c7fdb58990d42d304f2f01becc8822
#
_cell.length_a   1.000
_cell.length_b   1.000
_cell.length_c   1.000
_cell.angle_alpha   90.00
_cell.angle_beta   90.00
_cell.angle_gamma   90.00
#
_symmetry.space_group_name_H-M   'P 1'
#
loop_
_entity.id
_entity.type
_entity.pdbx_description
1 polymer ?
#
loop_
_entity_poly.entity_id
_entity_poly.type
_entity_poly.pdbx_seq_one_letter_code
_entity_poly.pdbx_strand_id
1 'polypeptide(L)'
;MDILASLERLISPEQEVDKRAANASTLVSGAASTRKPGSGSAKGPYYVDFRARTAASWGHAFVWYGKTSERAVEVAGLTPAGDTVPYVIGHLTWVPSETKASYGDLDPQYLTANYRVYLNEPDAKRVFAYIKKLQASSPVWNAETTNCTSFIGSIAEFMGLKVPHRWQRPESYVNNLKAMNDGRQMIRLSSEQ
;
A
#
# COMPACT_ATOMS: atom_id res chain seq x y z
N MET A 1 -35.95 -12.16 -4.36
CA MET A 1 -34.47 -12.40 -4.40
C MET A 1 -33.90 -11.68 -3.20
N ASP A 2 -33.43 -12.44 -2.24
CA ASP A 2 -33.04 -11.90 -0.93
C ASP A 2 -31.59 -11.40 -0.99
N ILE A 3 -31.44 -10.07 -1.00
CA ILE A 3 -30.14 -9.39 -1.06
C ILE A 3 -29.30 -9.73 0.17
N LEU A 4 -29.93 -9.99 1.32
CA LEU A 4 -29.29 -10.38 2.56
C LEU A 4 -28.62 -11.76 2.46
N ALA A 5 -29.25 -12.71 1.78
CA ALA A 5 -28.67 -14.05 1.58
C ALA A 5 -27.45 -14.06 0.64
N SER A 6 -27.31 -13.04 -0.21
CA SER A 6 -26.12 -12.85 -1.06
C SER A 6 -24.96 -12.21 -0.32
N LEU A 7 -25.23 -11.39 0.69
CA LEU A 7 -24.22 -10.76 1.54
C LEU A 7 -23.59 -11.75 2.53
N GLU A 8 -24.35 -12.69 3.06
CA GLU A 8 -23.84 -13.72 3.98
C GLU A 8 -22.84 -14.68 3.31
N ARG A 9 -22.91 -14.86 2.00
CA ARG A 9 -21.95 -15.71 1.26
C ARG A 9 -20.61 -15.03 1.01
N LEU A 10 -20.51 -13.72 1.25
CA LEU A 10 -19.25 -12.95 1.10
C LEU A 10 -18.43 -12.89 2.39
N ILE A 11 -19.02 -13.31 3.51
CA ILE A 11 -18.33 -13.44 4.79
C ILE A 11 -17.80 -14.86 4.89
N SER A 12 -16.61 -15.09 4.34
CA SER A 12 -15.93 -16.38 4.47
C SER A 12 -15.47 -16.57 5.92
N PRO A 13 -15.64 -17.76 6.52
CA PRO A 13 -15.13 -18.05 7.87
C PRO A 13 -13.60 -17.92 8.00
N GLU A 14 -12.89 -17.84 6.90
CA GLU A 14 -11.44 -17.56 6.87
C GLU A 14 -11.05 -16.17 7.40
N GLN A 15 -11.96 -15.19 7.36
CA GLN A 15 -11.66 -13.85 7.90
C GLN A 15 -11.58 -13.82 9.43
N GLU A 16 -12.24 -14.73 10.11
CA GLU A 16 -12.23 -14.79 11.59
C GLU A 16 -10.99 -15.51 12.14
N VAL A 17 -10.47 -16.47 11.39
CA VAL A 17 -9.23 -17.18 11.74
C VAL A 17 -8.02 -16.24 11.60
N ASP A 18 -8.04 -15.34 10.64
CA ASP A 18 -6.92 -14.42 10.35
C ASP A 18 -6.83 -13.23 11.32
N LYS A 19 -7.97 -12.79 11.88
CA LYS A 19 -7.93 -11.81 13.00
C LYS A 19 -7.15 -12.34 14.21
N ARG A 20 -7.16 -13.65 14.43
CA ARG A 20 -6.36 -14.32 15.49
C ARG A 20 -4.87 -14.40 15.11
N ALA A 21 -4.55 -14.63 13.85
CA ALA A 21 -3.17 -14.68 13.37
C ALA A 21 -2.50 -13.31 13.40
N ALA A 22 -3.20 -12.24 13.03
CA ALA A 22 -2.70 -10.88 13.11
C ALA A 22 -2.39 -10.44 14.55
N ASN A 23 -3.24 -10.83 15.52
CA ASN A 23 -3.01 -10.58 16.94
C ASN A 23 -1.87 -11.43 17.52
N ALA A 24 -1.65 -12.64 17.01
CA ALA A 24 -0.53 -13.49 17.45
C ALA A 24 0.83 -12.99 16.94
N SER A 25 0.87 -12.42 15.75
CA SER A 25 2.10 -11.84 15.17
C SER A 25 2.60 -10.60 15.94
N THR A 26 1.69 -9.87 16.59
CA THR A 26 2.04 -8.68 17.39
C THR A 26 2.67 -9.07 18.75
N LEU A 27 2.46 -10.30 19.23
CA LEU A 27 2.95 -10.76 20.53
C LEU A 27 4.32 -11.45 20.49
N VAL A 28 4.84 -11.79 19.33
CA VAL A 28 6.16 -12.46 19.19
C VAL A 28 7.31 -11.47 18.99
N SER A 29 7.06 -10.18 18.91
CA SER A 29 8.10 -9.12 18.81
C SER A 29 8.77 -8.74 20.14
N GLY A 30 8.64 -9.54 21.17
CA GLY A 30 9.09 -9.26 22.55
C GLY A 30 10.25 -10.12 23.06
N ALA A 31 11.17 -10.60 22.21
CA ALA A 31 12.43 -11.18 22.68
C ALA A 31 13.59 -10.23 22.35
N ALA A 32 13.88 -9.35 23.27
CA ALA A 32 14.99 -8.41 23.23
C ALA A 32 16.32 -9.16 23.23
N SER A 33 17.01 -9.14 22.11
CA SER A 33 18.46 -9.32 22.06
C SER A 33 19.11 -7.96 22.33
N THR A 34 19.69 -7.81 23.51
CA THR A 34 20.50 -6.65 23.88
C THR A 34 21.81 -6.64 23.11
N ARG A 35 21.78 -6.20 21.85
CA ARG A 35 22.95 -5.69 21.15
C ARG A 35 22.81 -4.19 21.03
N LYS A 36 23.73 -3.45 21.67
CA LYS A 36 23.94 -2.02 21.47
C LYS A 36 23.86 -1.70 19.98
N PRO A 37 23.07 -0.73 19.52
CA PRO A 37 23.15 -0.28 18.14
C PRO A 37 24.46 0.45 17.95
N GLY A 38 25.40 -0.20 17.29
CA GLY A 38 26.53 0.49 16.70
C GLY A 38 25.97 1.51 15.70
N SER A 39 26.33 2.77 15.81
CA SER A 39 25.94 3.88 14.95
C SER A 39 26.59 3.78 13.56
N GLY A 40 26.38 2.66 12.88
CA GLY A 40 26.69 2.49 11.46
C GLY A 40 25.43 2.81 10.66
N SER A 41 25.37 3.95 10.01
CA SER A 41 24.36 4.26 9.00
C SER A 41 24.28 3.09 8.02
N ALA A 42 23.19 2.33 8.06
CA ALA A 42 23.00 1.19 7.17
C ALA A 42 23.10 1.68 5.71
N LYS A 43 24.20 1.31 5.05
CA LYS A 43 24.54 1.73 3.68
C LYS A 43 23.74 0.86 2.70
N GLY A 44 22.68 1.39 2.16
CA GLY A 44 21.89 0.72 1.10
C GLY A 44 20.95 1.70 0.41
N PRO A 45 20.49 1.42 -0.83
CA PRO A 45 19.55 2.27 -1.49
C PRO A 45 18.19 2.23 -0.75
N TYR A 46 17.47 3.34 -0.82
CA TYR A 46 16.09 3.43 -0.41
C TYR A 46 15.20 3.00 -1.57
N TYR A 47 13.97 2.64 -1.27
CA TYR A 47 13.03 2.20 -2.30
C TYR A 47 11.60 2.60 -1.99
N VAL A 48 10.81 2.70 -3.05
CA VAL A 48 9.35 2.58 -3.05
C VAL A 48 8.97 1.41 -3.96
N ASP A 49 8.18 0.49 -3.46
CA ASP A 49 7.71 -0.70 -4.17
C ASP A 49 6.19 -0.59 -4.32
N PHE A 50 5.74 -0.22 -5.51
CA PHE A 50 4.31 -0.21 -5.86
C PHE A 50 3.84 -1.65 -5.97
N ARG A 51 2.80 -2.00 -5.24
CA ARG A 51 2.33 -3.38 -5.12
C ARG A 51 0.83 -3.47 -5.33
N ALA A 52 0.42 -4.60 -5.87
CA ALA A 52 -0.97 -5.01 -5.92
C ALA A 52 -1.11 -6.41 -5.35
N ARG A 53 -2.22 -6.67 -4.69
CA ARG A 53 -2.56 -7.98 -4.14
C ARG A 53 -4.01 -8.33 -4.39
N THR A 54 -4.32 -9.61 -4.34
CA THR A 54 -5.71 -10.07 -4.28
C THR A 54 -6.30 -9.71 -2.91
N ALA A 55 -7.51 -9.20 -2.90
CA ALA A 55 -8.30 -9.03 -1.69
C ALA A 55 -9.76 -9.17 -2.07
N ALA A 56 -10.46 -10.06 -1.39
CA ALA A 56 -11.87 -10.34 -1.61
C ALA A 56 -12.24 -10.39 -3.11
N SER A 57 -12.72 -9.29 -3.72
CA SER A 57 -13.20 -9.30 -5.10
C SER A 57 -12.41 -8.42 -6.08
N TRP A 58 -11.85 -7.29 -5.63
CA TRP A 58 -11.30 -6.27 -6.54
C TRP A 58 -9.80 -6.08 -6.43
N GLY A 59 -9.18 -6.59 -5.37
CA GLY A 59 -7.77 -6.38 -5.06
C GLY A 59 -7.50 -5.05 -4.37
N HIS A 60 -6.23 -4.84 -3.99
CA HIS A 60 -5.74 -3.62 -3.35
C HIS A 60 -4.40 -3.20 -3.93
N ALA A 61 -4.19 -1.88 -4.07
CA ALA A 61 -2.94 -1.28 -4.46
C ALA A 61 -2.35 -0.44 -3.32
N PHE A 62 -1.06 -0.60 -3.07
CA PHE A 62 -0.36 0.04 -1.96
C PHE A 62 1.12 0.18 -2.27
N VAL A 63 1.87 0.85 -1.43
CA VAL A 63 3.32 0.91 -1.51
C VAL A 63 3.97 0.34 -0.26
N TRP A 64 5.08 -0.39 -0.46
CA TRP A 64 6.09 -0.61 0.54
C TRP A 64 7.21 0.40 0.33
N TYR A 65 7.74 0.95 1.39
CA TYR A 65 8.86 1.88 1.28
C TYR A 65 9.78 1.76 2.49
N GLY A 66 11.05 2.10 2.29
CA GLY A 66 12.07 1.96 3.31
C GLY A 66 13.46 1.85 2.72
N LYS A 67 14.35 1.20 3.45
CA LYS A 67 15.74 0.98 3.11
C LYS A 67 16.01 -0.49 2.89
N THR A 68 16.72 -0.84 1.82
CA THR A 68 16.98 -2.25 1.46
C THR A 68 17.76 -3.04 2.50
N SER A 69 18.55 -2.36 3.33
CA SER A 69 19.31 -2.95 4.42
C SER A 69 18.52 -3.17 5.71
N GLU A 70 17.27 -2.68 5.77
CA GLU A 70 16.39 -2.82 6.92
C GLU A 70 15.34 -3.90 6.64
N ARG A 71 15.02 -4.72 7.66
CA ARG A 71 13.97 -5.73 7.54
C ARG A 71 12.58 -5.14 7.69
N ALA A 72 12.46 -4.07 8.48
CA ALA A 72 11.20 -3.38 8.66
C ALA A 72 10.83 -2.61 7.40
N VAL A 73 9.58 -2.77 6.96
CA VAL A 73 9.00 -2.02 5.85
C VAL A 73 7.89 -1.13 6.36
N GLU A 74 7.80 0.07 5.81
CA GLU A 74 6.62 0.90 5.99
C GLU A 74 5.64 0.66 4.85
N VAL A 75 4.35 0.68 5.17
CA VAL A 75 3.26 0.43 4.21
C VAL A 75 2.34 1.64 4.17
N ALA A 76 1.97 2.05 2.97
CA ALA A 76 0.95 3.07 2.75
C ALA A 76 0.03 2.67 1.60
N GLY A 77 -1.26 2.72 1.84
CA GLY A 77 -2.33 2.47 0.89
C GLY A 77 -3.55 3.29 1.30
N LEU A 78 -4.63 3.19 0.57
CA LEU A 78 -5.89 3.83 0.90
C LEU A 78 -7.02 2.83 0.80
N THR A 79 -7.62 2.49 1.93
CA THR A 79 -8.76 1.57 2.04
C THR A 79 -9.90 2.24 2.80
N PRO A 80 -11.15 1.80 2.64
CA PRO A 80 -12.21 2.22 3.55
C PRO A 80 -11.90 1.74 4.96
N ALA A 81 -12.20 2.57 5.96
CA ALA A 81 -12.05 2.19 7.35
C ALA A 81 -13.12 1.17 7.75
N GLY A 82 -12.71 0.08 8.41
CA GLY A 82 -13.60 -0.98 8.85
C GLY A 82 -13.83 -2.09 7.82
N ASP A 83 -14.91 -2.82 7.99
CA ASP A 83 -15.21 -4.05 7.24
C ASP A 83 -15.95 -3.81 5.91
N THR A 84 -16.66 -4.84 5.43
CA THR A 84 -17.36 -4.88 4.14
C THR A 84 -18.40 -3.76 3.94
N VAL A 85 -19.06 -3.30 4.99
CA VAL A 85 -20.15 -2.31 4.87
C VAL A 85 -19.63 -0.96 4.36
N PRO A 86 -18.59 -0.34 4.93
CA PRO A 86 -17.97 0.87 4.38
C PRO A 86 -17.47 0.67 2.94
N TYR A 87 -16.95 -0.50 2.60
CA TYR A 87 -16.52 -0.80 1.24
C TYR A 87 -17.68 -0.71 0.23
N VAL A 88 -18.84 -1.32 0.54
CA VAL A 88 -20.02 -1.27 -0.32
C VAL A 88 -20.58 0.15 -0.42
N ILE A 89 -20.70 0.84 0.70
CA ILE A 89 -21.21 2.22 0.77
C ILE A 89 -20.28 3.18 -0.01
N GLY A 90 -19.00 2.96 0.04
CA GLY A 90 -18.00 3.79 -0.64
C GLY A 90 -18.06 3.79 -2.17
N HIS A 91 -18.84 2.88 -2.78
CA HIS A 91 -19.20 2.95 -4.19
C HIS A 91 -20.31 3.98 -4.49
N LEU A 92 -21.03 4.42 -3.48
CA LEU A 92 -22.15 5.37 -3.60
C LEU A 92 -21.79 6.75 -3.03
N THR A 93 -20.93 6.80 -2.02
CA THR A 93 -20.56 8.04 -1.33
C THR A 93 -19.16 7.93 -0.72
N TRP A 94 -18.66 8.99 -0.08
CA TRP A 94 -17.41 8.96 0.67
C TRP A 94 -17.62 8.32 2.03
N VAL A 95 -16.67 7.48 2.42
CA VAL A 95 -16.59 6.83 3.74
C VAL A 95 -15.25 7.15 4.39
N PRO A 96 -15.12 7.05 5.71
CA PRO A 96 -13.83 7.17 6.39
C PRO A 96 -12.81 6.19 5.82
N SER A 97 -11.54 6.58 5.79
CA SER A 97 -10.43 5.81 5.23
C SER A 97 -9.41 5.38 6.25
N GLU A 98 -8.64 4.35 5.89
CA GLU A 98 -7.38 3.95 6.51
C GLU A 98 -6.25 4.01 5.49
N THR A 99 -5.06 4.45 5.95
CA THR A 99 -3.91 4.71 5.05
C THR A 99 -2.65 3.94 5.41
N LYS A 100 -2.76 3.01 6.35
CA LYS A 100 -1.66 2.12 6.77
C LYS A 100 -1.76 0.76 6.06
N ALA A 101 -1.01 -0.21 6.58
CA ALA A 101 -1.12 -1.60 6.13
C ALA A 101 -2.53 -2.12 6.40
N SER A 102 -3.11 -2.78 5.41
CA SER A 102 -4.35 -3.52 5.52
C SER A 102 -4.10 -5.03 5.41
N TYR A 103 -5.15 -5.82 5.62
CA TYR A 103 -5.07 -7.28 5.55
C TYR A 103 -4.36 -7.77 4.28
N GLY A 104 -3.40 -8.66 4.42
CA GLY A 104 -2.66 -9.28 3.31
C GLY A 104 -1.57 -8.42 2.67
N ASP A 105 -1.40 -7.14 3.03
CA ASP A 105 -0.38 -6.27 2.45
C ASP A 105 1.05 -6.73 2.74
N LEU A 106 1.24 -7.45 3.84
CA LEU A 106 2.54 -8.01 4.25
C LEU A 106 2.74 -9.47 3.84
N ASP A 107 1.71 -10.12 3.29
CA ASP A 107 1.77 -11.52 2.94
C ASP A 107 2.09 -11.71 1.44
N PRO A 108 3.23 -12.35 1.10
CA PRO A 108 3.64 -12.56 -0.27
C PRO A 108 2.69 -13.44 -1.09
N GLN A 109 1.90 -14.31 -0.45
CA GLN A 109 0.97 -15.22 -1.14
C GLN A 109 -0.13 -14.47 -1.91
N TYR A 110 -0.49 -13.27 -1.46
CA TYR A 110 -1.53 -12.46 -2.11
C TYR A 110 -0.99 -11.51 -3.19
N LEU A 111 0.34 -11.37 -3.30
CA LEU A 111 0.97 -10.46 -4.26
C LEU A 111 0.66 -10.87 -5.70
N THR A 112 0.10 -9.95 -6.49
CA THR A 112 -0.23 -10.17 -7.91
C THR A 112 0.63 -9.34 -8.87
N ALA A 113 1.10 -8.17 -8.44
CA ALA A 113 2.01 -7.34 -9.22
C ALA A 113 2.90 -6.48 -8.31
N ASN A 114 4.10 -6.16 -8.80
CA ASN A 114 4.97 -5.20 -8.14
C ASN A 114 5.87 -4.44 -9.12
N TYR A 115 6.21 -3.21 -8.73
CA TYR A 115 7.16 -2.35 -9.39
C TYR A 115 7.99 -1.58 -8.36
N ARG A 116 9.24 -1.98 -8.18
CA ARG A 116 10.16 -1.36 -7.22
C ARG A 116 11.06 -0.34 -7.90
N VAL A 117 11.12 0.86 -7.29
CA VAL A 117 11.95 1.97 -7.73
C VAL A 117 12.87 2.39 -6.59
N TYR A 118 14.15 2.51 -6.89
CA TYR A 118 15.19 2.88 -5.94
C TYR A 118 15.46 4.39 -5.96
N LEU A 119 15.79 4.91 -4.79
CA LEU A 119 16.05 6.32 -4.52
C LEU A 119 17.38 6.50 -3.81
N ASN A 120 18.04 7.63 -4.02
CA ASN A 120 19.10 8.11 -3.13
C ASN A 120 18.48 8.62 -1.82
N GLU A 121 19.31 8.92 -0.84
CA GLU A 121 18.85 9.36 0.48
C GLU A 121 18.09 10.71 0.45
N PRO A 122 18.57 11.77 -0.24
CA PRO A 122 17.83 13.03 -0.32
C PRO A 122 16.44 12.88 -0.95
N ASP A 123 16.35 12.16 -2.06
CA ASP A 123 15.08 11.92 -2.75
C ASP A 123 14.15 11.04 -1.90
N ALA A 124 14.67 10.02 -1.23
CA ALA A 124 13.90 9.17 -0.34
C ALA A 124 13.27 9.97 0.81
N LYS A 125 14.02 10.88 1.44
CA LYS A 125 13.49 11.75 2.50
C LYS A 125 12.30 12.59 1.99
N ARG A 126 12.39 13.13 0.78
CA ARG A 126 11.31 13.93 0.15
C ARG A 126 10.09 13.05 -0.15
N VAL A 127 10.30 11.88 -0.76
CA VAL A 127 9.21 10.96 -1.10
C VAL A 127 8.53 10.42 0.15
N PHE A 128 9.28 10.02 1.18
CA PHE A 128 8.71 9.50 2.43
C PHE A 128 7.94 10.58 3.19
N ALA A 129 8.44 11.81 3.21
CA ALA A 129 7.69 12.94 3.75
C ALA A 129 6.38 13.20 2.99
N TYR A 130 6.41 13.11 1.65
CA TYR A 130 5.22 13.21 0.83
C TYR A 130 4.20 12.10 1.13
N ILE A 131 4.66 10.83 1.24
CA ILE A 131 3.79 9.69 1.60
C ILE A 131 3.11 9.95 2.95
N LYS A 132 3.85 10.37 3.97
CA LYS A 132 3.28 10.68 5.29
C LYS A 132 2.26 11.83 5.24
N LYS A 133 2.57 12.88 4.46
CA LYS A 133 1.63 13.99 4.24
C LYS A 133 0.34 13.50 3.54
N LEU A 134 0.49 12.67 2.51
CA LEU A 134 -0.65 12.11 1.76
C LEU A 134 -1.52 11.22 2.67
N GLN A 135 -0.92 10.37 3.51
CA GLN A 135 -1.63 9.58 4.51
C GLN A 135 -2.46 10.47 5.45
N ALA A 136 -1.86 11.55 5.97
CA ALA A 136 -2.54 12.48 6.88
C ALA A 136 -3.65 13.30 6.20
N SER A 137 -3.55 13.54 4.89
CA SER A 137 -4.50 14.34 4.12
C SER A 137 -5.54 13.52 3.34
N SER A 138 -5.62 12.22 3.56
CA SER A 138 -6.57 11.31 2.89
C SER A 138 -7.59 10.73 3.88
N PRO A 139 -8.49 11.55 4.46
CA PRO A 139 -9.42 11.12 5.52
C PRO A 139 -10.61 10.31 5.01
N VAL A 140 -10.82 10.27 3.70
CA VAL A 140 -11.98 9.63 3.08
C VAL A 140 -11.59 8.72 1.92
N TRP A 141 -12.40 7.68 1.71
CA TRP A 141 -12.31 6.75 0.60
C TRP A 141 -13.60 6.78 -0.23
N ASN A 142 -13.45 6.66 -1.54
CA ASN A 142 -14.56 6.46 -2.47
C ASN A 142 -14.01 5.67 -3.67
N ALA A 143 -14.74 4.64 -4.09
CA ALA A 143 -14.28 3.71 -5.12
C ALA A 143 -13.92 4.37 -6.45
N GLU A 144 -14.59 5.47 -6.81
CA GLU A 144 -14.40 6.13 -8.10
C GLU A 144 -13.38 7.27 -8.07
N THR A 145 -13.32 8.03 -6.98
CA THR A 145 -12.58 9.29 -6.95
C THR A 145 -11.34 9.27 -6.07
N THR A 146 -11.40 8.56 -4.94
CA THR A 146 -10.38 8.59 -3.89
C THR A 146 -10.11 7.18 -3.40
N ASN A 147 -9.46 6.38 -4.22
CA ASN A 147 -9.24 4.95 -4.02
C ASN A 147 -7.74 4.59 -3.95
N CYS A 148 -7.44 3.32 -3.81
CA CYS A 148 -6.07 2.83 -3.69
C CYS A 148 -5.19 3.16 -4.91
N THR A 149 -5.71 3.07 -6.13
CA THR A 149 -4.93 3.38 -7.34
C THR A 149 -4.66 4.87 -7.48
N SER A 150 -5.61 5.74 -7.12
CA SER A 150 -5.38 7.19 -7.09
C SER A 150 -4.33 7.58 -6.04
N PHE A 151 -4.34 6.91 -4.88
CA PHE A 151 -3.39 7.15 -3.81
C PHE A 151 -1.95 6.81 -4.23
N ILE A 152 -1.71 5.61 -4.75
CA ILE A 152 -0.36 5.24 -5.22
C ILE A 152 0.03 6.00 -6.49
N GLY A 153 -0.94 6.43 -7.30
CA GLY A 153 -0.73 7.29 -8.45
C GLY A 153 -0.13 8.64 -8.06
N SER A 154 -0.68 9.29 -7.04
CA SER A 154 -0.14 10.55 -6.51
C SER A 154 1.31 10.41 -6.03
N ILE A 155 1.67 9.26 -5.43
CA ILE A 155 3.06 8.97 -5.03
C ILE A 155 3.94 8.84 -6.28
N ALA A 156 3.47 8.09 -7.29
CA ALA A 156 4.22 7.89 -8.53
C ALA A 156 4.44 9.20 -9.29
N GLU A 157 3.41 10.06 -9.39
CA GLU A 157 3.50 11.39 -9.98
C GLU A 157 4.51 12.27 -9.24
N PHE A 158 4.45 12.31 -7.90
CA PHE A 158 5.45 13.02 -7.10
C PHE A 158 6.88 12.51 -7.36
N MET A 159 7.04 11.22 -7.65
CA MET A 159 8.32 10.62 -8.02
C MET A 159 8.72 10.91 -9.48
N GLY A 160 7.93 11.65 -10.26
CA GLY A 160 8.19 11.95 -11.67
C GLY A 160 7.96 10.77 -12.61
N LEU A 161 7.17 9.79 -12.19
CA LEU A 161 6.77 8.65 -13.02
C LEU A 161 5.53 9.00 -13.84
N LYS A 162 5.44 8.45 -15.06
CA LYS A 162 4.21 8.45 -15.85
C LYS A 162 3.20 7.52 -15.21
N VAL A 163 1.98 7.97 -14.98
CA VAL A 163 0.94 7.18 -14.31
C VAL A 163 -0.15 6.73 -15.28
N PRO A 164 -0.68 5.51 -15.13
CA PRO A 164 -1.81 5.05 -15.91
C PRO A 164 -3.10 5.70 -15.42
N HIS A 165 -4.15 5.57 -16.23
CA HIS A 165 -5.47 6.04 -15.83
C HIS A 165 -5.96 5.24 -14.60
N ARG A 166 -6.52 5.93 -13.61
CA ARG A 166 -6.90 5.37 -12.29
C ARG A 166 -8.00 4.30 -12.32
N TRP A 167 -8.83 4.28 -13.38
CA TRP A 167 -9.97 3.35 -13.55
C TRP A 167 -9.50 1.97 -14.05
N GLN A 168 -8.60 1.37 -13.31
CA GLN A 168 -8.05 0.05 -13.58
C GLN A 168 -8.05 -0.79 -12.31
N ARG A 169 -8.08 -2.11 -12.50
CA ARG A 169 -7.84 -3.00 -11.36
C ARG A 169 -6.43 -2.79 -10.80
N PRO A 170 -6.22 -2.95 -9.50
CA PRO A 170 -4.92 -2.73 -8.85
C PRO A 170 -3.74 -3.42 -9.54
N GLU A 171 -3.88 -4.69 -9.90
CA GLU A 171 -2.85 -5.44 -10.62
C GLU A 171 -2.50 -4.83 -11.98
N SER A 172 -3.53 -4.54 -12.80
CA SER A 172 -3.34 -3.90 -14.11
C SER A 172 -2.71 -2.51 -13.96
N TYR A 173 -3.11 -1.75 -12.94
CA TYR A 173 -2.56 -0.44 -12.67
C TYR A 173 -1.05 -0.51 -12.39
N VAL A 174 -0.62 -1.40 -11.50
CA VAL A 174 0.81 -1.56 -11.15
C VAL A 174 1.62 -2.07 -12.34
N ASN A 175 1.10 -3.02 -13.11
CA ASN A 175 1.76 -3.51 -14.31
C ASN A 175 1.89 -2.42 -15.38
N ASN A 176 0.85 -1.61 -15.60
CA ASN A 176 0.88 -0.48 -16.54
C ASN A 176 1.78 0.65 -16.05
N LEU A 177 1.80 0.94 -14.75
CA LEU A 177 2.75 1.89 -14.16
C LEU A 177 4.20 1.49 -14.48
N LYS A 178 4.53 0.22 -14.31
CA LYS A 178 5.84 -0.32 -14.68
C LYS A 178 6.13 -0.19 -16.17
N ALA A 179 5.19 -0.58 -17.02
CA ALA A 179 5.34 -0.56 -18.49
C ALA A 179 5.51 0.87 -19.03
N MET A 180 4.70 1.84 -18.55
CA MET A 180 4.78 3.25 -18.97
C MET A 180 6.11 3.92 -18.62
N ASN A 181 6.86 3.35 -17.68
CA ASN A 181 8.17 3.82 -17.24
C ASN A 181 9.33 2.90 -17.66
N ASP A 182 9.11 2.04 -18.66
CA ASP A 182 10.09 1.10 -19.21
C ASP A 182 10.74 0.20 -18.14
N GLY A 183 10.02 -0.06 -17.04
CA GLY A 183 10.52 -0.82 -15.91
C GLY A 183 11.71 -0.18 -15.20
N ARG A 184 11.92 1.12 -15.35
CA ARG A 184 13.04 1.87 -14.77
C ARG A 184 13.09 1.68 -13.25
N GLN A 185 14.20 1.19 -12.75
CA GLN A 185 14.40 0.90 -11.33
C GLN A 185 15.10 2.01 -10.54
N MET A 186 15.64 3.04 -11.21
CA MET A 186 16.30 4.17 -10.55
C MET A 186 15.70 5.47 -11.06
N ILE A 187 15.35 6.34 -10.14
CA ILE A 187 14.90 7.70 -10.46
C ILE A 187 15.67 8.75 -9.66
N ARG A 188 15.61 9.98 -10.15
CA ARG A 188 16.04 11.21 -9.47
C ARG A 188 14.88 12.19 -9.53
N LEU A 189 14.54 12.78 -8.39
CA LEU A 189 13.53 13.83 -8.37
C LEU A 189 14.12 15.10 -8.98
N SER A 190 13.28 15.87 -9.68
CA SER A 190 13.66 17.22 -10.10
C SER A 190 13.85 18.14 -8.89
N SER A 191 14.69 19.16 -9.05
CA SER A 191 14.97 20.13 -7.98
C SER A 191 13.76 21.01 -7.63
N GLU A 192 12.73 21.03 -8.49
CA GLU A 192 11.56 21.89 -8.39
C GLU A 192 10.33 21.22 -7.73
N GLN A 193 10.45 19.98 -7.28
CA GLN A 193 9.36 19.25 -6.59
C GLN A 193 9.49 19.29 -5.07
#